data_732ac9b36fc0f15dcc4a2edb6cf53f8f
#
_entry.id   732ac9b36fc0f15dcc4a2edb6cf53f8f
#
_cell.length_a   1.000
_cell.length_b   1.000
_cell.length_c   1.000
_cell.angle_alpha   90.00
_cell.angle_beta   90.00
_cell.angle_gamma   90.00
#
_symmetry.space_group_name_H-M   'P 1'
#
loop_
_entity.id
_entity.type
_entity.pdbx_description
1 polymer ?
#
loop_
_entity_poly.entity_id
_entity_poly.type
_entity_poly.pdbx_seq_one_letter_code
_entity_poly.pdbx_strand_id
1 'polypeptide(L)'
;MKKYLLNTFILLVTFSMFFTLSACKESEDYTSSIEGALPDTGGGDESLPTEPDTPNEPTPPSEPEKPSEEETPPPPTISYAYYLSSKVNSLSVRSGTSTASSKLGSINKGDMLSLEGESGNWYRTVYKEKTAYVHKDYVTLVKIAKGDDRIEKVIAIGLKLLGHPYVYGSERYHWGNGKLNYNFVPGKYDCSALMQYMFYFGNGDLLEVTSKKQYYQGNKVDELRRGDLMFFTNANGYNSTGINRVRHVGMYLGDNYILHTASDYAVIEPISQTRWDYFITAKRIIE
;
A
#
# COMPACT_ATOMS: atom_id res chain seq x y z
N MET A 1 -9.48 37.31 54.18
CA MET A 1 -10.00 35.97 54.54
C MET A 1 -11.33 35.75 53.86
N LYS A 2 -11.36 35.03 52.73
CA LYS A 2 -12.58 34.42 52.17
C LYS A 2 -12.15 33.17 51.43
N LYS A 3 -12.53 32.02 52.00
CA LYS A 3 -12.35 30.67 51.43
C LYS A 3 -13.40 30.48 50.33
N TYR A 4 -13.01 30.05 49.14
CA TYR A 4 -13.94 29.52 48.15
C TYR A 4 -13.78 27.99 48.10
N LEU A 5 -14.86 27.32 48.44
CA LEU A 5 -15.04 25.87 48.25
C LEU A 5 -15.24 25.62 46.73
N LEU A 6 -14.47 24.71 46.19
CA LEU A 6 -14.63 24.18 44.82
C LEU A 6 -15.43 22.88 44.90
N ASN A 7 -16.67 22.89 44.47
CA ASN A 7 -17.52 21.70 44.32
C ASN A 7 -17.14 20.98 43.02
N THR A 8 -16.57 19.79 43.20
CA THR A 8 -16.27 18.86 42.10
C THR A 8 -17.51 18.02 41.79
N PHE A 9 -18.17 18.26 40.68
CA PHE A 9 -19.24 17.41 40.17
C PHE A 9 -18.60 16.35 39.26
N ILE A 10 -18.53 15.10 39.73
CA ILE A 10 -18.13 13.94 38.94
C ILE A 10 -19.40 13.42 38.24
N LEU A 11 -19.48 13.60 36.93
CA LEU A 11 -20.52 12.99 36.08
C LEU A 11 -20.01 11.64 35.58
N LEU A 12 -20.44 10.54 36.18
CA LEU A 12 -20.23 9.19 35.69
C LEU A 12 -21.21 8.92 34.53
N VAL A 13 -20.70 8.89 33.32
CA VAL A 13 -21.46 8.39 32.17
C VAL A 13 -21.07 6.95 31.94
N THR A 14 -21.90 6.01 32.38
CA THR A 14 -21.79 4.59 32.06
C THR A 14 -22.34 4.36 30.65
N PHE A 15 -21.47 4.10 29.69
CA PHE A 15 -21.84 3.69 28.35
C PHE A 15 -21.92 2.18 28.29
N SER A 16 -23.15 1.65 28.35
CA SER A 16 -23.44 0.22 28.21
C SER A 16 -23.44 -0.14 26.72
N MET A 17 -22.38 -0.78 26.22
CA MET A 17 -22.36 -1.34 24.87
C MET A 17 -22.97 -2.74 24.90
N PHE A 18 -24.15 -2.86 24.35
CA PHE A 18 -24.72 -4.16 23.98
C PHE A 18 -24.02 -4.69 22.71
N PHE A 19 -23.20 -5.72 22.89
CA PHE A 19 -22.72 -6.53 21.78
C PHE A 19 -23.76 -7.59 21.48
N THR A 20 -24.45 -7.50 20.36
CA THR A 20 -25.20 -8.61 19.79
C THR A 20 -24.23 -9.48 18.98
N LEU A 21 -23.87 -10.64 19.55
CA LEU A 21 -23.25 -11.72 18.78
C LEU A 21 -24.30 -12.30 17.83
N SER A 22 -24.10 -12.11 16.52
CA SER A 22 -24.77 -12.89 15.52
C SER A 22 -23.89 -14.12 15.22
N ALA A 23 -24.33 -15.28 15.70
CA ALA A 23 -23.71 -16.56 15.42
C ALA A 23 -24.02 -16.96 13.97
N CYS A 24 -23.02 -17.04 13.12
CA CYS A 24 -23.10 -17.76 11.86
C CYS A 24 -22.92 -19.26 12.13
N LYS A 25 -23.94 -20.02 11.75
CA LYS A 25 -24.06 -21.45 11.84
C LYS A 25 -23.12 -22.10 10.81
N GLU A 26 -22.20 -22.93 11.28
CA GLU A 26 -21.49 -23.90 10.47
C GLU A 26 -22.49 -24.91 9.91
N SER A 27 -22.40 -25.21 8.63
CA SER A 27 -22.98 -26.40 8.02
C SER A 27 -21.82 -27.31 7.60
N GLU A 28 -21.59 -28.30 8.44
CA GLU A 28 -20.88 -29.52 8.06
C GLU A 28 -21.74 -30.38 7.13
N ASP A 29 -21.04 -31.25 6.43
CA ASP A 29 -21.46 -32.45 5.71
C ASP A 29 -21.51 -32.34 4.19
N TYR A 30 -20.48 -32.91 3.60
CA TYR A 30 -20.66 -33.88 2.52
C TYR A 30 -19.47 -34.84 2.45
N THR A 31 -19.53 -35.92 3.21
CA THR A 31 -18.85 -37.17 2.90
C THR A 31 -19.85 -38.11 2.22
N SER A 32 -19.57 -38.59 1.05
CA SER A 32 -20.19 -39.75 0.51
C SER A 32 -19.22 -40.52 -0.38
N SER A 33 -18.75 -41.60 0.17
CA SER A 33 -18.09 -42.71 -0.46
C SER A 33 -19.05 -43.42 -1.43
N ILE A 34 -18.60 -43.82 -2.62
CA ILE A 34 -19.18 -44.91 -3.35
C ILE A 34 -18.05 -45.82 -3.86
N GLU A 35 -17.87 -46.92 -3.17
CA GLU A 35 -17.37 -48.18 -3.72
C GLU A 35 -18.49 -48.84 -4.52
N GLY A 36 -18.11 -49.58 -5.58
CA GLY A 36 -19.06 -50.48 -6.27
C GLY A 36 -18.55 -50.93 -7.63
N ALA A 37 -17.65 -51.90 -7.63
CA ALA A 37 -17.78 -53.23 -8.23
C ALA A 37 -18.08 -53.33 -9.74
N LEU A 38 -17.08 -53.91 -10.42
CA LEU A 38 -17.22 -54.61 -11.72
C LEU A 38 -18.16 -55.82 -11.62
N PRO A 39 -18.74 -56.24 -12.74
CA PRO A 39 -18.52 -57.63 -13.13
C PRO A 39 -18.10 -57.81 -14.60
N ASP A 40 -17.24 -58.79 -14.72
CA ASP A 40 -16.73 -59.52 -15.86
C ASP A 40 -17.82 -60.42 -16.47
N THR A 41 -17.85 -60.52 -17.82
CA THR A 41 -18.27 -61.72 -18.66
C THR A 41 -18.12 -61.24 -20.10
N GLY A 42 -17.32 -61.79 -20.95
CA GLY A 42 -17.26 -63.18 -21.42
C GLY A 42 -17.68 -63.24 -22.85
N GLY A 43 -16.74 -63.49 -23.79
CA GLY A 43 -16.87 -64.37 -24.91
C GLY A 43 -17.65 -63.94 -26.16
N GLY A 44 -16.95 -64.01 -27.30
CA GLY A 44 -17.61 -64.01 -28.60
C GLY A 44 -16.67 -63.79 -29.76
N ASP A 45 -15.95 -64.80 -30.10
CA ASP A 45 -15.17 -64.99 -31.33
C ASP A 45 -16.11 -65.11 -32.55
N GLU A 46 -15.92 -64.28 -33.58
CA GLU A 46 -16.32 -64.59 -34.95
C GLU A 46 -15.42 -63.84 -35.96
N SER A 47 -14.54 -64.61 -36.57
CA SER A 47 -13.76 -64.34 -37.78
C SER A 47 -14.63 -64.31 -39.02
N LEU A 48 -14.37 -63.37 -39.96
CA LEU A 48 -14.51 -63.55 -41.42
C LEU A 48 -14.33 -62.21 -42.18
N PRO A 49 -14.01 -62.17 -43.45
CA PRO A 49 -12.79 -62.56 -44.11
C PRO A 49 -12.10 -61.35 -44.77
N THR A 50 -10.85 -61.51 -45.06
CA THR A 50 -9.93 -60.61 -45.80
C THR A 50 -10.41 -60.34 -47.23
N GLU A 51 -10.54 -59.09 -47.64
CA GLU A 51 -10.52 -58.66 -49.03
C GLU A 51 -9.11 -58.20 -49.45
N PRO A 52 -8.80 -58.29 -50.77
CA PRO A 52 -7.40 -58.25 -51.26
C PRO A 52 -6.84 -56.85 -51.37
N ASP A 53 -5.51 -56.79 -51.15
CA ASP A 53 -4.63 -55.65 -51.33
C ASP A 53 -4.80 -54.88 -52.63
N THR A 54 -5.12 -53.61 -52.55
CA THR A 54 -4.92 -52.63 -53.60
C THR A 54 -3.54 -52.00 -53.46
N PRO A 55 -2.81 -51.76 -54.55
CA PRO A 55 -1.45 -51.24 -54.52
C PRO A 55 -1.39 -49.79 -53.98
N ASN A 56 -0.48 -49.56 -53.03
CA ASN A 56 -0.16 -48.28 -52.50
C ASN A 56 0.26 -47.28 -53.59
N GLU A 57 -0.50 -46.22 -53.75
CA GLU A 57 -0.12 -45.03 -54.47
C GLU A 57 0.93 -44.24 -53.66
N PRO A 58 2.04 -43.79 -54.22
CA PRO A 58 3.09 -43.07 -53.45
C PRO A 58 2.56 -41.71 -52.98
N THR A 59 2.57 -41.55 -51.65
CA THR A 59 2.28 -40.27 -50.97
C THR A 59 3.24 -39.22 -51.47
N PRO A 60 2.77 -38.01 -51.87
CA PRO A 60 3.66 -36.91 -52.28
C PRO A 60 4.48 -36.45 -51.03
N PRO A 61 5.72 -35.97 -51.25
CA PRO A 61 6.57 -35.46 -50.16
C PRO A 61 5.84 -34.35 -49.43
N SER A 62 5.76 -34.45 -48.07
CA SER A 62 5.27 -33.39 -47.24
C SER A 62 6.14 -32.15 -47.42
N GLU A 63 5.49 -31.05 -47.74
CA GLU A 63 6.06 -29.71 -47.80
C GLU A 63 6.73 -29.39 -46.45
N PRO A 64 7.96 -28.85 -46.37
CA PRO A 64 8.62 -28.51 -45.14
C PRO A 64 7.77 -27.52 -44.36
N GLU A 65 7.36 -27.88 -43.13
CA GLU A 65 6.66 -27.00 -42.22
C GLU A 65 7.49 -25.72 -42.02
N LYS A 66 6.88 -24.59 -42.36
CA LYS A 66 7.39 -23.26 -42.11
C LYS A 66 7.65 -23.16 -40.59
N PRO A 67 8.84 -22.70 -40.15
CA PRO A 67 9.09 -22.51 -38.73
C PRO A 67 7.99 -21.62 -38.11
N SER A 68 7.32 -22.11 -37.09
CA SER A 68 6.38 -21.35 -36.28
C SER A 68 7.11 -20.10 -35.80
N GLU A 69 6.65 -18.91 -36.24
CA GLU A 69 7.11 -17.65 -35.64
C GLU A 69 6.76 -17.71 -34.14
N GLU A 70 7.77 -17.76 -33.31
CA GLU A 70 7.67 -17.68 -31.85
C GLU A 70 7.03 -16.33 -31.53
N GLU A 71 5.72 -16.33 -31.17
CA GLU A 71 5.00 -15.11 -30.77
C GLU A 71 5.74 -14.52 -29.57
N THR A 72 6.43 -13.42 -29.77
CA THR A 72 7.02 -12.65 -28.66
C THR A 72 5.88 -12.22 -27.73
N PRO A 73 5.99 -12.49 -26.40
CA PRO A 73 4.94 -12.08 -25.48
C PRO A 73 4.70 -10.56 -25.59
N PRO A 74 3.44 -10.11 -25.51
CA PRO A 74 3.12 -8.70 -25.60
C PRO A 74 3.87 -7.92 -24.52
N PRO A 75 4.32 -6.69 -24.81
CA PRO A 75 5.05 -5.88 -23.85
C PRO A 75 4.22 -5.69 -22.58
N PRO A 76 4.85 -5.66 -21.38
CA PRO A 76 4.15 -5.53 -20.11
C PRO A 76 3.31 -4.24 -20.10
N THR A 77 2.04 -4.37 -19.75
CA THR A 77 1.13 -3.22 -19.65
C THR A 77 1.45 -2.45 -18.37
N ILE A 78 1.90 -1.21 -18.50
CA ILE A 78 2.17 -0.32 -17.36
C ILE A 78 0.84 0.17 -16.79
N SER A 79 0.59 -0.13 -15.51
CA SER A 79 -0.53 0.42 -14.75
C SER A 79 -0.11 1.68 -13.99
N TYR A 80 -1.07 2.59 -13.71
CA TYR A 80 -0.80 3.88 -13.08
C TYR A 80 -1.66 4.09 -11.83
N ALA A 81 -1.08 4.72 -10.82
CA ALA A 81 -1.79 5.33 -9.71
C ALA A 81 -2.01 6.82 -10.03
N TYR A 82 -3.18 7.35 -9.65
CA TYR A 82 -3.55 8.74 -9.90
C TYR A 82 -3.62 9.53 -8.61
N TYR A 83 -3.08 10.74 -8.64
CA TYR A 83 -2.97 11.64 -7.51
C TYR A 83 -3.49 13.03 -7.86
N LEU A 84 -3.87 13.77 -6.81
CA LEU A 84 -4.38 15.15 -6.85
C LEU A 84 -3.30 16.06 -6.28
N SER A 85 -2.49 16.70 -7.12
CA SER A 85 -1.46 17.65 -6.68
C SER A 85 -2.04 19.04 -6.49
N SER A 86 -1.87 19.64 -5.32
CA SER A 86 -2.36 20.99 -5.02
C SER A 86 -1.62 22.06 -5.82
N LYS A 87 -2.37 22.96 -6.46
CA LYS A 87 -1.86 24.15 -7.15
C LYS A 87 -1.58 25.32 -6.20
N VAL A 88 -2.11 25.27 -4.98
CA VAL A 88 -2.14 26.39 -4.04
C VAL A 88 -1.68 25.95 -2.64
N ASN A 89 -1.21 26.90 -1.84
CA ASN A 89 -0.96 26.68 -0.43
C ASN A 89 -2.27 26.65 0.36
N SER A 90 -2.28 25.87 1.44
CA SER A 90 -3.41 25.75 2.37
C SER A 90 -4.73 25.35 1.69
N LEU A 91 -4.66 24.51 0.62
CA LEU A 91 -5.85 23.94 0.00
C LEU A 91 -6.68 23.19 1.04
N SER A 92 -7.93 23.59 1.20
CA SER A 92 -8.84 22.95 2.17
C SER A 92 -9.23 21.55 1.71
N VAL A 93 -9.00 20.58 2.57
CA VAL A 93 -9.53 19.21 2.47
C VAL A 93 -10.79 19.12 3.31
N ARG A 94 -11.94 18.75 2.69
CA ARG A 94 -13.26 18.85 3.31
C ARG A 94 -13.96 17.51 3.44
N SER A 95 -14.92 17.43 4.35
CA SER A 95 -15.73 16.23 4.59
C SER A 95 -16.86 16.03 3.55
N GLY A 96 -17.08 16.96 2.64
CA GLY A 96 -18.14 16.89 1.62
C GLY A 96 -17.89 17.84 0.45
N THR A 97 -18.75 17.78 -0.54
CA THR A 97 -18.68 18.47 -1.82
C THR A 97 -19.23 19.90 -1.79
N SER A 98 -18.94 20.66 -0.73
CA SER A 98 -19.36 22.05 -0.55
C SER A 98 -18.32 22.85 0.21
N THR A 99 -18.21 24.14 -0.08
CA THR A 99 -17.38 25.07 0.70
C THR A 99 -17.89 25.24 2.14
N ALA A 100 -19.16 24.92 2.41
CA ALA A 100 -19.76 24.90 3.74
C ALA A 100 -19.46 23.60 4.53
N SER A 101 -18.99 22.53 3.85
CA SER A 101 -18.62 21.29 4.53
C SER A 101 -17.43 21.49 5.46
N SER A 102 -17.36 20.74 6.57
CA SER A 102 -16.31 20.84 7.57
C SER A 102 -14.92 20.65 6.96
N LYS A 103 -13.97 21.50 7.34
CA LYS A 103 -12.57 21.37 6.97
C LYS A 103 -11.90 20.30 7.84
N LEU A 104 -11.38 19.23 7.22
CA LEU A 104 -10.63 18.15 7.88
C LEU A 104 -9.17 18.52 8.08
N GLY A 105 -8.65 19.39 7.21
CA GLY A 105 -7.28 19.87 7.21
C GLY A 105 -6.96 20.67 5.96
N SER A 106 -5.68 20.85 5.68
CA SER A 106 -5.21 21.49 4.45
C SER A 106 -3.90 20.88 3.99
N ILE A 107 -3.63 21.00 2.70
CA ILE A 107 -2.38 20.61 2.05
C ILE A 107 -1.77 21.83 1.34
N ASN A 108 -0.47 21.83 1.11
CA ASN A 108 0.26 22.92 0.46
C ASN A 108 0.46 22.68 -1.03
N LYS A 109 0.89 23.70 -1.74
CA LYS A 109 1.23 23.60 -3.16
C LYS A 109 2.27 22.50 -3.38
N GLY A 110 1.96 21.60 -4.30
CA GLY A 110 2.80 20.43 -4.63
C GLY A 110 2.49 19.19 -3.82
N ASP A 111 1.87 19.30 -2.63
CA ASP A 111 1.40 18.14 -1.88
C ASP A 111 0.36 17.37 -2.67
N MET A 112 0.32 16.06 -2.48
CA MET A 112 -0.62 15.19 -3.19
C MET A 112 -1.53 14.39 -2.26
N LEU A 113 -2.72 14.11 -2.77
CA LEU A 113 -3.68 13.15 -2.21
C LEU A 113 -3.99 12.06 -3.26
N SER A 114 -4.46 10.89 -2.82
CA SER A 114 -4.95 9.87 -3.75
C SER A 114 -6.23 10.32 -4.47
N LEU A 115 -6.40 9.93 -5.72
CA LEU A 115 -7.67 10.07 -6.42
C LEU A 115 -8.51 8.79 -6.20
N GLU A 116 -9.63 8.95 -5.49
CA GLU A 116 -10.56 7.84 -5.20
C GLU A 116 -11.86 7.92 -6.04
N GLY A 117 -12.06 9.02 -6.75
CA GLY A 117 -13.22 9.24 -7.62
C GLY A 117 -13.58 10.70 -7.77
N GLU A 118 -14.75 10.94 -8.38
CA GLU A 118 -15.25 12.27 -8.69
C GLU A 118 -16.67 12.46 -8.17
N SER A 119 -17.03 13.71 -7.85
CA SER A 119 -18.38 14.11 -7.46
C SER A 119 -18.61 15.57 -7.87
N GLY A 120 -19.25 15.80 -9.02
CA GLY A 120 -19.42 17.13 -9.59
C GLY A 120 -18.09 17.87 -9.77
N ASN A 121 -17.95 19.05 -9.19
CA ASN A 121 -16.73 19.87 -9.23
C ASN A 121 -15.66 19.47 -8.20
N TRP A 122 -15.82 18.33 -7.55
CA TRP A 122 -14.94 17.84 -6.51
C TRP A 122 -14.33 16.50 -6.88
N TYR A 123 -13.07 16.29 -6.44
CA TYR A 123 -12.46 14.98 -6.39
C TYR A 123 -12.64 14.40 -5.00
N ARG A 124 -12.95 13.09 -4.95
CA ARG A 124 -12.98 12.30 -3.73
C ARG A 124 -11.57 11.75 -3.48
N THR A 125 -11.18 11.77 -2.22
CA THR A 125 -9.89 11.27 -1.71
C THR A 125 -10.07 10.69 -0.31
N VAL A 126 -8.98 10.20 0.29
CA VAL A 126 -8.91 9.82 1.71
C VAL A 126 -7.96 10.77 2.43
N TYR A 127 -8.34 11.21 3.63
CA TYR A 127 -7.53 12.07 4.48
C TYR A 127 -7.81 11.79 5.96
N LYS A 128 -6.78 11.43 6.72
CA LYS A 128 -6.92 10.99 8.12
C LYS A 128 -7.94 9.86 8.26
N GLU A 129 -7.81 8.83 7.39
CA GLU A 129 -8.67 7.64 7.34
C GLU A 129 -10.16 7.94 7.07
N LYS A 130 -10.48 9.16 6.63
CA LYS A 130 -11.87 9.59 6.31
C LYS A 130 -12.00 9.89 4.84
N THR A 131 -13.17 9.62 4.28
CA THR A 131 -13.55 10.16 2.97
C THR A 131 -13.48 11.68 3.01
N ALA A 132 -12.80 12.25 2.03
CA ALA A 132 -12.53 13.67 1.92
C ALA A 132 -12.68 14.15 0.48
N TYR A 133 -12.76 15.47 0.31
CA TYR A 133 -12.97 16.11 -0.97
C TYR A 133 -12.09 17.35 -1.12
N VAL A 134 -11.59 17.55 -2.35
CA VAL A 134 -10.92 18.78 -2.77
C VAL A 134 -11.54 19.28 -4.07
N HIS A 135 -11.60 20.60 -4.26
CA HIS A 135 -12.21 21.19 -5.46
C HIS A 135 -11.27 21.04 -6.67
N LYS A 136 -11.82 20.67 -7.82
CA LYS A 136 -11.10 20.38 -9.06
C LYS A 136 -10.23 21.52 -9.54
N ASP A 137 -10.66 22.77 -9.40
CA ASP A 137 -9.93 23.95 -9.87
C ASP A 137 -8.57 24.13 -9.19
N TYR A 138 -8.42 23.60 -7.97
CA TYR A 138 -7.22 23.79 -7.16
C TYR A 138 -6.23 22.63 -7.19
N VAL A 139 -6.46 21.63 -8.01
CA VAL A 139 -5.57 20.47 -8.14
C VAL A 139 -5.24 20.17 -9.60
N THR A 140 -4.13 19.50 -9.81
CA THR A 140 -3.72 18.90 -11.08
C THR A 140 -3.68 17.39 -10.91
N LEU A 141 -4.15 16.65 -11.91
CA LEU A 141 -4.01 15.19 -11.95
C LEU A 141 -2.56 14.82 -12.27
N VAL A 142 -1.98 13.97 -11.43
CA VAL A 142 -0.65 13.38 -11.63
C VAL A 142 -0.83 11.87 -11.69
N LYS A 143 -0.16 11.21 -12.64
CA LYS A 143 -0.10 9.76 -12.75
C LYS A 143 1.33 9.29 -12.46
N ILE A 144 1.48 8.27 -11.63
CA ILE A 144 2.77 7.64 -11.35
C ILE A 144 2.63 6.15 -11.67
N ALA A 145 3.61 5.58 -12.37
CA ALA A 145 3.62 4.15 -12.67
C ALA A 145 3.59 3.34 -11.36
N LYS A 146 2.72 2.34 -11.31
CA LYS A 146 2.63 1.43 -10.17
C LYS A 146 3.85 0.52 -10.14
N GLY A 147 4.18 0.08 -8.94
CA GLY A 147 5.16 -0.97 -8.68
C GLY A 147 4.53 -2.35 -8.57
N ASP A 148 5.23 -3.22 -7.85
CA ASP A 148 4.73 -4.55 -7.45
C ASP A 148 3.47 -4.42 -6.58
N ASP A 149 2.54 -5.38 -6.68
CA ASP A 149 1.28 -5.37 -5.94
C ASP A 149 1.46 -5.33 -4.42
N ARG A 150 2.54 -5.92 -3.89
CA ARG A 150 2.86 -5.88 -2.46
C ARG A 150 3.20 -4.45 -2.02
N ILE A 151 3.99 -3.74 -2.84
CA ILE A 151 4.32 -2.33 -2.61
C ILE A 151 3.08 -1.45 -2.71
N GLU A 152 2.19 -1.69 -3.68
CA GLU A 152 0.96 -0.91 -3.79
C GLU A 152 0.04 -1.09 -2.56
N LYS A 153 0.00 -2.28 -1.95
CA LYS A 153 -0.72 -2.51 -0.68
C LYS A 153 -0.09 -1.70 0.47
N VAL A 154 1.24 -1.66 0.56
CA VAL A 154 1.95 -0.84 1.56
C VAL A 154 1.65 0.64 1.36
N ILE A 155 1.72 1.13 0.12
CA ILE A 155 1.41 2.53 -0.21
C ILE A 155 -0.06 2.84 0.11
N ALA A 156 -0.99 1.95 -0.20
CA ALA A 156 -2.42 2.15 0.08
C ALA A 156 -2.71 2.37 1.57
N ILE A 157 -1.94 1.75 2.48
CA ILE A 157 -2.00 2.07 3.92
C ILE A 157 -1.55 3.51 4.17
N GLY A 158 -0.41 3.91 3.61
CA GLY A 158 0.13 5.27 3.77
C GLY A 158 -0.80 6.36 3.25
N LEU A 159 -1.48 6.12 2.12
CA LEU A 159 -2.44 7.06 1.54
C LEU A 159 -3.61 7.36 2.49
N LYS A 160 -4.05 6.38 3.28
CA LYS A 160 -5.10 6.58 4.29
C LYS A 160 -4.63 7.45 5.45
N LEU A 161 -3.33 7.43 5.74
CA LEU A 161 -2.72 8.13 6.87
C LEU A 161 -2.32 9.58 6.55
N LEU A 162 -2.45 10.04 5.31
CA LEU A 162 -2.13 11.43 4.95
C LEU A 162 -2.89 12.42 5.83
N GLY A 163 -2.18 13.46 6.27
CA GLY A 163 -2.71 14.49 7.16
C GLY A 163 -2.65 14.18 8.66
N HIS A 164 -2.35 12.97 9.08
CA HIS A 164 -2.11 12.69 10.49
C HIS A 164 -0.86 13.44 10.99
N PRO A 165 -0.91 14.00 12.22
CA PRO A 165 0.17 14.82 12.75
C PRO A 165 1.47 14.06 12.94
N TYR A 166 2.59 14.73 12.65
CA TYR A 166 3.90 14.29 13.08
C TYR A 166 4.05 14.45 14.59
N VAL A 167 4.46 13.38 15.25
CA VAL A 167 4.78 13.39 16.69
C VAL A 167 6.11 12.68 16.89
N TYR A 168 7.16 13.46 17.19
CA TYR A 168 8.49 12.91 17.42
C TYR A 168 8.47 11.87 18.55
N GLY A 169 9.07 10.69 18.30
CA GLY A 169 9.10 9.62 19.29
C GLY A 169 7.74 8.98 19.56
N SER A 170 6.76 9.12 18.64
CA SER A 170 5.48 8.44 18.77
C SER A 170 5.64 6.94 18.98
N GLU A 171 4.71 6.34 19.72
CA GLU A 171 4.73 4.91 19.97
C GLU A 171 4.64 4.10 18.67
N ARG A 172 5.40 3.01 18.62
CA ARG A 172 5.42 2.06 17.49
C ARG A 172 4.30 1.05 17.65
N TYR A 173 3.76 0.57 16.53
CA TYR A 173 2.76 -0.49 16.57
C TYR A 173 3.32 -1.82 17.13
N HIS A 174 4.57 -2.14 16.81
CA HIS A 174 5.30 -3.29 17.34
C HIS A 174 6.78 -2.96 17.61
N TRP A 175 7.45 -3.85 18.34
CA TRP A 175 8.85 -3.66 18.78
C TRP A 175 9.89 -4.11 17.76
N GLY A 176 9.55 -4.22 16.47
CA GLY A 176 10.45 -4.69 15.39
C GLY A 176 10.55 -6.21 15.26
N ASN A 177 9.94 -6.94 16.18
CA ASN A 177 9.99 -8.42 16.26
C ASN A 177 8.58 -9.06 16.24
N GLY A 178 7.57 -8.32 15.80
CA GLY A 178 6.17 -8.77 15.77
C GLY A 178 5.44 -8.69 17.13
N LYS A 179 6.14 -8.46 18.24
CA LYS A 179 5.50 -8.23 19.53
C LYS A 179 4.81 -6.87 19.53
N LEU A 180 3.49 -6.87 19.72
CA LEU A 180 2.67 -5.66 19.71
C LEU A 180 3.03 -4.73 20.86
N ASN A 181 2.90 -3.43 20.63
CA ASN A 181 3.03 -2.40 21.63
C ASN A 181 1.63 -1.90 22.04
N TYR A 182 1.18 -2.28 23.20
CA TYR A 182 -0.15 -1.91 23.72
C TYR A 182 -0.29 -0.42 24.06
N ASN A 183 0.82 0.33 24.07
CA ASN A 183 0.82 1.79 24.25
C ASN A 183 0.67 2.54 22.92
N PHE A 184 0.61 1.84 21.78
CA PHE A 184 0.45 2.47 20.47
C PHE A 184 -0.83 3.30 20.42
N VAL A 185 -0.70 4.53 19.93
CA VAL A 185 -1.82 5.46 19.74
C VAL A 185 -2.00 5.71 18.24
N PRO A 186 -3.09 5.22 17.61
CA PRO A 186 -3.37 5.49 16.20
C PRO A 186 -3.42 6.98 15.88
N GLY A 187 -3.02 7.32 14.66
CA GLY A 187 -3.12 8.70 14.17
C GLY A 187 -2.01 9.64 14.65
N LYS A 188 -0.93 9.10 15.22
CA LYS A 188 0.28 9.85 15.60
C LYS A 188 1.50 9.10 15.15
N TYR A 189 2.29 9.69 14.26
CA TYR A 189 3.44 9.02 13.66
C TYR A 189 4.65 9.95 13.61
N ASP A 190 5.86 9.42 13.89
CA ASP A 190 7.08 9.98 13.34
C ASP A 190 7.44 9.26 12.03
N CYS A 191 8.55 9.63 11.39
CA CYS A 191 8.93 9.10 10.09
C CYS A 191 9.08 7.57 10.08
N SER A 192 9.72 7.00 11.09
CA SER A 192 9.94 5.55 11.18
C SER A 192 8.71 4.78 11.66
N ALA A 193 7.88 5.39 12.51
CA ALA A 193 6.61 4.81 12.93
C ALA A 193 5.62 4.69 11.76
N LEU A 194 5.57 5.71 10.88
CA LEU A 194 4.76 5.67 9.67
C LEU A 194 5.20 4.52 8.76
N MET A 195 6.49 4.40 8.45
CA MET A 195 7.01 3.32 7.61
C MET A 195 6.72 1.95 8.22
N GLN A 196 6.96 1.78 9.53
CA GLN A 196 6.69 0.53 10.23
C GLN A 196 5.21 0.13 10.12
N TYR A 197 4.29 1.07 10.34
CA TYR A 197 2.86 0.85 10.25
C TYR A 197 2.42 0.46 8.84
N MET A 198 2.92 1.18 7.82
CA MET A 198 2.60 0.93 6.43
C MET A 198 3.01 -0.48 6.00
N PHE A 199 4.26 -0.88 6.27
CA PHE A 199 4.77 -2.19 5.88
C PHE A 199 4.09 -3.33 6.62
N TYR A 200 3.82 -3.18 7.91
CA TYR A 200 3.12 -4.18 8.69
C TYR A 200 1.71 -4.45 8.17
N PHE A 201 0.90 -3.40 8.00
CA PHE A 201 -0.48 -3.56 7.55
C PHE A 201 -0.64 -3.79 6.05
N GLY A 202 0.32 -3.38 5.25
CA GLY A 202 0.30 -3.54 3.78
C GLY A 202 0.78 -4.91 3.31
N ASN A 203 1.82 -5.47 3.94
CA ASN A 203 2.44 -6.72 3.48
C ASN A 203 2.90 -7.66 4.61
N GLY A 204 2.73 -7.29 5.87
CA GLY A 204 3.17 -8.12 7.02
C GLY A 204 4.66 -7.98 7.36
N ASP A 205 5.39 -7.07 6.73
CA ASP A 205 6.82 -6.90 6.98
C ASP A 205 7.09 -6.22 8.32
N LEU A 206 8.04 -6.74 9.06
CA LEU A 206 8.46 -6.22 10.36
C LEU A 206 9.62 -5.24 10.21
N LEU A 207 9.31 -3.95 10.08
CA LEU A 207 10.36 -2.94 10.14
C LEU A 207 10.78 -2.64 11.58
N GLU A 208 12.05 -2.31 11.75
CA GLU A 208 12.62 -1.89 13.02
C GLU A 208 12.01 -0.57 13.54
N VAL A 209 12.18 -0.32 14.82
CA VAL A 209 11.49 0.76 15.56
C VAL A 209 12.02 2.17 15.29
N THR A 210 13.18 2.34 14.67
CA THR A 210 13.75 3.67 14.39
C THR A 210 14.34 3.72 12.99
N SER A 211 14.38 4.92 12.39
CA SER A 211 15.01 5.11 11.08
C SER A 211 16.46 4.62 11.03
N LYS A 212 17.23 4.77 12.13
CA LYS A 212 18.60 4.23 12.21
C LYS A 212 18.66 2.72 12.14
N LYS A 213 17.70 2.02 12.75
CA LYS A 213 17.64 0.56 12.69
C LYS A 213 17.06 0.07 11.37
N GLN A 214 16.03 0.76 10.83
CA GLN A 214 15.46 0.48 9.50
C GLN A 214 16.52 0.64 8.40
N TYR A 215 17.49 1.51 8.55
CA TYR A 215 18.61 1.69 7.63
C TYR A 215 19.41 0.40 7.38
N TYR A 216 19.46 -0.53 8.33
CA TYR A 216 20.14 -1.80 8.19
C TYR A 216 19.28 -2.90 7.57
N GLN A 217 17.99 -2.64 7.34
CA GLN A 217 17.07 -3.59 6.72
C GLN A 217 17.04 -3.42 5.20
N GLY A 218 16.74 -4.50 4.51
CA GLY A 218 16.63 -4.52 3.05
C GLY A 218 17.94 -4.34 2.32
N ASN A 219 17.86 -4.42 1.00
CA ASN A 219 19.02 -4.32 0.11
C ASN A 219 19.27 -2.87 -0.29
N LYS A 220 20.54 -2.43 -0.27
CA LYS A 220 20.93 -1.14 -0.83
C LYS A 220 20.61 -1.12 -2.32
N VAL A 221 20.05 -0.01 -2.80
CA VAL A 221 19.74 0.19 -4.21
C VAL A 221 20.48 1.40 -4.77
N ASP A 222 20.94 1.27 -6.00
CA ASP A 222 21.60 2.36 -6.73
C ASP A 222 20.59 3.07 -7.65
N GLU A 223 19.52 2.37 -8.05
CA GLU A 223 18.41 2.92 -8.84
C GLU A 223 17.12 2.84 -8.05
N LEU A 224 16.50 4.01 -7.81
CA LEU A 224 15.27 4.13 -7.04
C LEU A 224 14.08 3.53 -7.79
N ARG A 225 13.29 2.72 -7.09
CA ARG A 225 11.99 2.24 -7.53
C ARG A 225 10.92 2.58 -6.51
N ARG A 226 9.70 2.68 -6.99
CA ARG A 226 8.52 2.89 -6.15
C ARG A 226 8.47 1.87 -5.01
N GLY A 227 8.38 2.38 -3.78
CA GLY A 227 8.39 1.60 -2.54
C GLY A 227 9.74 1.54 -1.82
N ASP A 228 10.83 2.02 -2.44
CA ASP A 228 12.13 2.07 -1.76
C ASP A 228 12.11 3.04 -0.59
N LEU A 229 12.69 2.64 0.54
CA LEU A 229 12.89 3.50 1.69
C LEU A 229 14.11 4.40 1.46
N MET A 230 13.89 5.70 1.48
CA MET A 230 14.93 6.72 1.37
C MET A 230 15.33 7.21 2.75
N PHE A 231 16.63 7.25 3.01
CA PHE A 231 17.21 7.70 4.29
C PHE A 231 17.94 9.02 4.10
N PHE A 232 17.71 9.93 5.05
CA PHE A 232 18.23 11.29 4.98
C PHE A 232 18.92 11.70 6.27
N THR A 233 19.89 12.61 6.12
CA THR A 233 20.39 13.43 7.23
C THR A 233 19.53 14.70 7.39
N ASN A 234 19.99 15.63 8.20
CA ASN A 234 19.50 17.00 8.31
C ASN A 234 20.67 17.92 8.69
N ALA A 235 20.45 19.21 8.84
CA ALA A 235 21.48 20.16 9.20
C ALA A 235 22.28 19.74 10.45
N ASN A 236 21.60 19.21 11.48
CA ASN A 236 22.24 18.79 12.73
C ASN A 236 23.02 17.46 12.60
N GLY A 237 22.67 16.63 11.63
CA GLY A 237 23.33 15.35 11.38
C GLY A 237 24.33 15.37 10.24
N TYR A 238 24.43 16.47 9.49
CA TYR A 238 25.20 16.54 8.24
C TYR A 238 26.68 16.17 8.44
N ASN A 239 27.29 16.70 9.48
CA ASN A 239 28.70 16.46 9.84
C ASN A 239 28.89 15.21 10.73
N SER A 240 27.83 14.49 11.06
CA SER A 240 27.93 13.24 11.81
C SER A 240 28.49 12.13 10.93
N THR A 241 29.07 11.09 11.54
CA THR A 241 29.60 9.90 10.82
C THR A 241 28.73 8.67 11.04
N GLY A 242 28.82 7.73 10.10
CA GLY A 242 28.13 6.45 10.17
C GLY A 242 26.61 6.60 10.35
N ILE A 243 26.04 5.72 11.17
CA ILE A 243 24.57 5.66 11.42
C ILE A 243 24.03 6.94 12.09
N ASN A 244 24.89 7.73 12.72
CA ASN A 244 24.46 8.98 13.35
C ASN A 244 24.07 10.07 12.34
N ARG A 245 24.38 9.87 11.06
CA ARG A 245 23.86 10.72 9.98
C ARG A 245 22.38 10.50 9.72
N VAL A 246 21.86 9.29 9.95
CA VAL A 246 20.44 8.97 9.66
C VAL A 246 19.52 9.68 10.64
N ARG A 247 18.71 10.60 10.13
CA ARG A 247 17.77 11.44 10.87
C ARG A 247 16.33 11.32 10.41
N HIS A 248 16.12 10.80 9.21
CA HIS A 248 14.79 10.71 8.60
C HIS A 248 14.69 9.53 7.65
N VAL A 249 13.47 9.05 7.45
CA VAL A 249 13.10 8.03 6.47
C VAL A 249 11.78 8.39 5.81
N GLY A 250 11.63 8.07 4.54
CA GLY A 250 10.39 8.16 3.77
C GLY A 250 10.39 7.15 2.64
N MET A 251 9.27 6.99 1.97
CA MET A 251 9.09 6.06 0.87
C MET A 251 9.07 6.78 -0.46
N TYR A 252 9.90 6.37 -1.39
CA TYR A 252 9.89 6.89 -2.77
C TYR A 252 8.65 6.38 -3.52
N LEU A 253 7.91 7.28 -4.14
CA LEU A 253 6.70 6.93 -4.89
C LEU A 253 6.89 6.89 -6.43
N GLY A 254 8.05 7.29 -6.92
CA GLY A 254 8.29 7.55 -8.34
C GLY A 254 8.22 9.04 -8.67
N ASP A 255 8.69 9.43 -9.86
CA ASP A 255 8.59 10.77 -10.43
C ASP A 255 8.97 11.92 -9.47
N ASN A 256 10.02 11.71 -8.67
CA ASN A 256 10.52 12.66 -7.68
C ASN A 256 9.54 13.00 -6.53
N TYR A 257 8.66 12.07 -6.15
CA TYR A 257 7.77 12.22 -5.00
C TYR A 257 8.11 11.27 -3.86
N ILE A 258 7.89 11.74 -2.64
CA ILE A 258 8.12 11.00 -1.40
C ILE A 258 6.88 11.00 -0.53
N LEU A 259 6.52 9.85 0.06
CA LEU A 259 5.55 9.72 1.13
C LEU A 259 6.30 9.59 2.46
N HIS A 260 6.05 10.51 3.37
CA HIS A 260 6.69 10.53 4.69
C HIS A 260 5.88 11.37 5.68
N THR A 261 6.34 11.46 6.92
CA THR A 261 5.92 12.55 7.80
C THR A 261 6.90 13.70 7.69
N ALA A 262 6.45 14.85 7.22
CA ALA A 262 7.19 16.11 7.33
C ALA A 262 7.06 16.67 8.75
N SER A 263 7.52 17.91 8.98
CA SER A 263 7.51 18.54 10.31
C SER A 263 6.14 18.56 10.97
N ASP A 264 5.06 18.61 10.19
CA ASP A 264 3.71 18.87 10.69
C ASP A 264 2.78 17.66 10.58
N TYR A 265 2.85 16.90 9.47
CA TYR A 265 1.92 15.80 9.19
C TYR A 265 2.45 14.81 8.14
N ALA A 266 1.78 13.66 8.01
CA ALA A 266 2.02 12.70 6.94
C ALA A 266 1.59 13.28 5.59
N VAL A 267 2.48 13.27 4.60
CA VAL A 267 2.31 13.97 3.32
C VAL A 267 2.97 13.21 2.18
N ILE A 268 2.47 13.43 0.97
CA ILE A 268 3.20 13.18 -0.28
C ILE A 268 3.61 14.54 -0.83
N GLU A 269 4.91 14.77 -1.00
CA GLU A 269 5.44 16.01 -1.54
C GLU A 269 6.55 15.76 -2.58
N PRO A 270 6.84 16.71 -3.47
CA PRO A 270 8.02 16.65 -4.33
C PRO A 270 9.30 16.62 -3.49
N ILE A 271 10.26 15.79 -3.88
CA ILE A 271 11.58 15.79 -3.22
C ILE A 271 12.31 17.04 -3.63
N SER A 272 12.46 17.98 -2.67
CA SER A 272 13.16 19.25 -2.91
C SER A 272 14.68 19.04 -3.08
N GLN A 273 15.36 20.02 -3.69
CA GLN A 273 16.81 19.99 -3.82
C GLN A 273 17.50 19.86 -2.45
N THR A 274 17.05 20.59 -1.44
CA THR A 274 17.58 20.45 -0.07
C THR A 274 17.44 19.04 0.47
N ARG A 275 16.35 18.34 0.16
CA ARG A 275 16.16 16.95 0.58
C ARG A 275 17.11 16.02 -0.17
N TRP A 276 17.37 16.26 -1.46
CA TRP A 276 18.39 15.54 -2.21
C TRP A 276 19.79 15.77 -1.67
N ASP A 277 20.13 17.00 -1.27
CA ASP A 277 21.43 17.31 -0.65
C ASP A 277 21.63 16.56 0.68
N TYR A 278 20.55 16.22 1.36
CA TYR A 278 20.55 15.43 2.60
C TYR A 278 20.36 13.92 2.38
N PHE A 279 20.18 13.46 1.16
CA PHE A 279 20.03 12.05 0.86
C PHE A 279 21.29 11.25 1.20
N ILE A 280 21.13 10.10 1.85
CA ILE A 280 22.22 9.22 2.26
C ILE A 280 22.24 7.97 1.38
N THR A 281 21.13 7.26 1.31
CA THR A 281 20.97 6.01 0.59
C THR A 281 19.49 5.62 0.52
N ALA A 282 19.19 4.62 -0.30
CA ALA A 282 17.89 3.96 -0.29
C ALA A 282 18.04 2.46 -0.05
N LYS A 283 16.96 1.86 0.45
CA LYS A 283 16.85 0.44 0.75
C LYS A 283 15.55 -0.12 0.18
N ARG A 284 15.64 -1.28 -0.48
CA ARG A 284 14.48 -2.05 -0.93
C ARG A 284 14.18 -3.13 0.08
N ILE A 285 12.95 -3.12 0.58
CA ILE A 285 12.47 -4.09 1.58
C ILE A 285 11.78 -5.25 0.88
N ILE A 286 10.97 -4.97 -0.14
CA ILE A 286 10.24 -5.97 -0.94
C ILE A 286 10.91 -6.04 -2.31
N GLU A 287 11.45 -7.21 -2.65
CA GLU A 287 12.10 -7.49 -3.94
C GLU A 287 11.08 -7.83 -5.03
#